data_8aaed4fa8d84ef0772a2a91b1a92a4fd
#
_entry.id   8aaed4fa8d84ef0772a2a91b1a92a4fd
#
_cell.length_a   1.000
_cell.length_b   1.000
_cell.length_c   1.000
_cell.angle_alpha   90.00
_cell.angle_beta   90.00
_cell.angle_gamma   90.00
#
_symmetry.space_group_name_H-M   'P 1'
#
loop_
_entity.id
_entity.type
_entity.pdbx_description
1 polymer ?
#
loop_
_entity_poly.entity_id
_entity_poly.type
_entity_poly.pdbx_seq_one_letter_code
_entity_poly.pdbx_strand_id
1 'polypeptide(L)'
;MISTGRRASRPTVAGTIVTSLLAGLLLAGCTPSAAPGVSTSAGPRPLPSTSTAPPDEPVSTEAELPWPAATAADAAALQAQVDRGSQPWLLDPSEVAIAYAAAAHDWPDAEAYPGPDGTSVDVRNADGERLTLSLAQPGRTGNDGIWVVTAERA
;
A
#
# COMPACT_ATOMS: atom_id res chain seq x y z
N MET A 1 37.42 25.48 -39.18
CA MET A 1 36.37 24.44 -39.28
C MET A 1 35.28 24.84 -38.31
N ILE A 2 34.14 25.31 -38.81
CA ILE A 2 33.06 25.92 -38.06
C ILE A 2 31.97 24.84 -37.86
N SER A 3 31.74 24.40 -36.60
CA SER A 3 30.71 23.42 -36.28
C SER A 3 29.42 24.13 -35.86
N THR A 4 28.40 24.00 -36.71
CA THR A 4 27.09 24.62 -36.57
C THR A 4 26.24 23.82 -35.62
N GLY A 5 25.92 24.37 -34.42
CA GLY A 5 25.02 23.79 -33.44
C GLY A 5 23.57 23.81 -33.92
N ARG A 6 22.91 22.63 -33.95
CA ARG A 6 21.46 22.51 -34.14
C ARG A 6 20.74 22.72 -32.83
N ARG A 7 19.95 23.81 -32.74
CA ARG A 7 18.95 24.03 -31.71
C ARG A 7 17.76 23.10 -31.97
N ALA A 8 17.47 22.20 -31.02
CA ALA A 8 16.25 21.43 -31.00
C ALA A 8 15.13 22.26 -30.36
N SER A 9 14.07 22.52 -31.11
CA SER A 9 12.84 23.18 -30.65
C SER A 9 12.00 22.23 -29.81
N ARG A 10 11.61 22.68 -28.64
CA ARG A 10 10.65 21.98 -27.77
C ARG A 10 9.23 22.28 -28.25
N PRO A 11 8.35 21.28 -28.44
CA PRO A 11 6.92 21.51 -28.63
C PRO A 11 6.25 21.83 -27.29
N THR A 12 5.60 23.01 -27.23
CA THR A 12 4.70 23.40 -26.15
C THR A 12 3.37 22.70 -26.38
N VAL A 13 3.01 21.73 -25.55
CA VAL A 13 1.68 21.12 -25.54
C VAL A 13 0.79 21.92 -24.60
N ALA A 14 -0.15 22.67 -25.19
CA ALA A 14 -1.23 23.33 -24.45
C ALA A 14 -2.27 22.28 -24.04
N GLY A 15 -2.33 21.95 -22.77
CA GLY A 15 -3.32 21.05 -22.19
C GLY A 15 -4.64 21.76 -21.94
N THR A 16 -5.69 21.32 -22.58
CA THR A 16 -7.07 21.77 -22.44
C THR A 16 -7.65 21.22 -21.13
N ILE A 17 -8.02 22.10 -20.22
CA ILE A 17 -8.74 21.79 -18.98
C ILE A 17 -10.21 21.56 -19.36
N VAL A 18 -10.70 20.33 -19.25
CA VAL A 18 -12.14 20.02 -19.30
C VAL A 18 -12.66 19.92 -17.88
N THR A 19 -13.36 20.97 -17.46
CA THR A 19 -14.09 21.03 -16.21
C THR A 19 -15.46 20.37 -16.41
N SER A 20 -15.67 19.16 -15.90
CA SER A 20 -16.99 18.54 -15.84
C SER A 20 -17.54 18.65 -14.43
N LEU A 21 -18.46 19.60 -14.26
CA LEU A 21 -19.40 19.65 -13.15
C LEU A 21 -20.50 18.58 -13.40
N LEU A 22 -20.69 17.67 -12.47
CA LEU A 22 -21.95 16.94 -12.35
C LEU A 22 -22.46 17.04 -10.93
N ALA A 23 -23.59 17.71 -10.84
CA ALA A 23 -24.39 17.94 -9.64
C ALA A 23 -25.27 16.73 -9.32
N GLY A 24 -25.38 16.43 -8.01
CA GLY A 24 -26.62 16.10 -7.34
C GLY A 24 -27.28 14.73 -7.56
N LEU A 25 -27.40 13.97 -6.46
CA LEU A 25 -28.75 13.50 -6.06
C LEU A 25 -28.72 13.08 -4.58
N LEU A 26 -29.47 13.84 -3.77
CA LEU A 26 -29.84 13.53 -2.40
C LEU A 26 -30.96 12.47 -2.45
N LEU A 27 -30.79 11.37 -1.72
CA LEU A 27 -31.94 10.51 -1.34
C LEU A 27 -31.83 10.22 0.15
N ALA A 28 -32.62 10.97 0.89
CA ALA A 28 -32.95 10.71 2.27
C ALA A 28 -33.97 9.54 2.34
N GLY A 29 -33.66 8.56 3.19
CA GLY A 29 -34.53 7.44 3.49
C GLY A 29 -34.39 7.05 4.96
N CYS A 30 -35.09 7.77 5.85
CA CYS A 30 -35.33 7.36 7.23
C CYS A 30 -36.49 6.39 7.29
N THR A 31 -36.33 5.24 7.93
CA THR A 31 -37.43 4.56 8.61
C THR A 31 -36.94 3.95 9.91
N PRO A 32 -37.41 4.38 11.09
CA PRO A 32 -37.24 3.67 12.34
C PRO A 32 -38.39 2.66 12.47
N SER A 33 -38.06 1.38 12.71
CA SER A 33 -39.04 0.41 13.18
C SER A 33 -38.63 -0.08 14.55
N ALA A 34 -39.32 0.39 15.54
CA ALA A 34 -39.25 -0.08 16.90
C ALA A 34 -40.19 -1.28 17.10
N ALA A 35 -39.72 -2.30 17.78
CA ALA A 35 -40.55 -3.25 18.51
C ALA A 35 -39.81 -3.78 19.74
N PRO A 36 -40.47 -3.80 20.92
CA PRO A 36 -39.83 -4.23 22.17
C PRO A 36 -40.00 -5.73 22.37
N GLY A 37 -38.91 -6.39 22.71
CA GLY A 37 -38.95 -7.79 23.17
C GLY A 37 -38.13 -7.90 24.43
N VAL A 38 -38.79 -7.82 25.60
CA VAL A 38 -38.25 -8.18 26.90
C VAL A 38 -38.09 -9.70 26.97
N SER A 39 -36.89 -10.20 27.26
CA SER A 39 -36.70 -11.50 27.87
C SER A 39 -35.51 -11.43 28.83
N THR A 40 -35.87 -11.39 30.08
CA THR A 40 -35.01 -11.55 31.25
C THR A 40 -34.51 -12.99 31.29
N SER A 41 -33.22 -13.22 31.15
CA SER A 41 -32.59 -14.46 31.62
C SER A 41 -31.27 -14.06 32.30
N ALA A 42 -31.30 -14.11 33.61
CA ALA A 42 -30.13 -13.95 34.48
C ALA A 42 -29.31 -15.24 34.42
N GLY A 43 -28.20 -15.23 33.65
CA GLY A 43 -27.14 -16.21 33.74
C GLY A 43 -25.97 -15.67 34.53
N PRO A 44 -25.22 -16.52 35.25
CA PRO A 44 -24.14 -16.07 36.14
C PRO A 44 -23.04 -15.35 35.40
N ARG A 45 -22.71 -14.17 35.90
CA ARG A 45 -21.68 -13.25 35.40
C ARG A 45 -20.31 -13.92 35.55
N PRO A 46 -19.55 -14.16 34.50
CA PRO A 46 -18.14 -14.51 34.65
C PRO A 46 -17.38 -13.31 35.23
N LEU A 47 -16.54 -13.58 36.18
CA LEU A 47 -15.60 -12.64 36.77
C LEU A 47 -14.67 -12.09 35.67
N PRO A 48 -14.29 -10.80 35.74
CA PRO A 48 -13.31 -10.27 34.80
C PRO A 48 -11.97 -10.96 35.04
N SER A 49 -11.52 -11.74 34.10
CA SER A 49 -10.14 -12.20 34.03
C SER A 49 -9.27 -10.94 33.88
N THR A 50 -8.52 -10.61 34.88
CA THR A 50 -7.47 -9.61 34.83
C THR A 50 -6.41 -10.15 33.88
N SER A 51 -6.50 -9.80 32.59
CA SER A 51 -5.42 -10.00 31.65
C SER A 51 -4.33 -9.02 32.07
N THR A 52 -3.32 -9.54 32.76
CA THR A 52 -2.06 -8.82 32.96
C THR A 52 -1.45 -8.58 31.62
N ALA A 53 -1.49 -7.34 31.15
CA ALA A 53 -0.76 -6.92 29.96
C ALA A 53 0.74 -7.18 30.21
N PRO A 54 1.46 -7.78 29.26
CA PRO A 54 2.92 -7.83 29.33
C PRO A 54 3.47 -6.40 29.34
N PRO A 55 4.62 -6.14 29.99
CA PRO A 55 5.25 -4.84 29.96
C PRO A 55 5.56 -4.44 28.52
N ASP A 56 5.34 -3.16 28.21
CA ASP A 56 5.70 -2.51 26.95
C ASP A 56 7.15 -2.82 26.58
N GLU A 57 7.35 -3.87 25.80
CA GLU A 57 8.56 -3.96 25.00
C GLU A 57 8.42 -2.91 23.87
N PRO A 58 9.50 -2.16 23.55
CA PRO A 58 9.48 -1.27 22.41
C PRO A 58 9.17 -2.12 21.19
N VAL A 59 7.96 -1.97 20.65
CA VAL A 59 7.58 -2.56 19.36
C VAL A 59 8.50 -1.90 18.33
N SER A 60 9.58 -2.58 17.99
CA SER A 60 10.27 -2.30 16.76
C SER A 60 9.23 -2.46 15.67
N THR A 61 8.95 -1.37 14.97
CA THR A 61 7.97 -1.33 13.86
C THR A 61 8.62 -1.95 12.62
N GLU A 62 9.17 -3.14 12.79
CA GLU A 62 9.65 -3.96 11.68
C GLU A 62 8.41 -4.53 11.01
N ALA A 63 8.13 -4.08 9.79
CA ALA A 63 6.97 -4.56 9.05
C ALA A 63 7.12 -6.06 8.83
N GLU A 64 6.10 -6.82 9.23
CA GLU A 64 6.11 -8.27 9.10
C GLU A 64 6.12 -8.67 7.61
N LEU A 65 7.04 -9.54 7.24
CA LEU A 65 7.16 -10.07 5.88
C LEU A 65 6.34 -11.37 5.72
N PRO A 66 5.74 -11.62 4.54
CA PRO A 66 5.68 -10.76 3.35
C PRO A 66 4.79 -9.52 3.54
N TRP A 67 5.20 -8.38 2.97
CA TRP A 67 4.47 -7.13 3.08
C TRP A 67 4.03 -6.61 1.70
N PRO A 68 2.85 -6.00 1.53
CA PRO A 68 1.82 -5.66 2.54
C PRO A 68 0.81 -6.79 2.81
N ALA A 69 1.06 -8.00 2.36
CA ALA A 69 0.19 -9.16 2.50
C ALA A 69 0.93 -10.29 3.21
N ALA A 70 0.62 -10.54 4.47
CA ALA A 70 1.26 -11.57 5.27
C ALA A 70 0.84 -13.00 4.85
N THR A 71 -0.34 -13.14 4.24
CA THR A 71 -0.87 -14.44 3.80
C THR A 71 -1.32 -14.43 2.34
N ALA A 72 -1.46 -15.61 1.76
CA ALA A 72 -2.02 -15.76 0.40
C ALA A 72 -3.47 -15.22 0.30
N ALA A 73 -4.24 -15.28 1.39
CA ALA A 73 -5.60 -14.74 1.43
C ALA A 73 -5.57 -13.20 1.39
N ASP A 74 -4.65 -12.57 2.12
CA ASP A 74 -4.47 -11.12 2.09
C ASP A 74 -4.02 -10.65 0.71
N ALA A 75 -3.08 -11.37 0.10
CA ALA A 75 -2.63 -11.08 -1.26
C ALA A 75 -3.78 -11.17 -2.29
N ALA A 76 -4.64 -12.19 -2.18
CA ALA A 76 -5.81 -12.32 -3.04
C ALA A 76 -6.83 -11.18 -2.82
N ALA A 77 -7.01 -10.75 -1.57
CA ALA A 77 -7.88 -9.62 -1.23
C ALA A 77 -7.34 -8.29 -1.79
N LEU A 78 -6.03 -8.04 -1.69
CA LEU A 78 -5.38 -6.87 -2.29
C LEU A 78 -5.45 -6.90 -3.82
N GLN A 79 -5.19 -8.06 -4.44
CA GLN A 79 -5.34 -8.22 -5.89
C GLN A 79 -6.74 -7.85 -6.35
N ALA A 80 -7.78 -8.32 -5.63
CA ALA A 80 -9.15 -7.98 -5.95
C ALA A 80 -9.47 -6.48 -5.78
N GLN A 81 -8.76 -5.75 -4.93
CA GLN A 81 -8.87 -4.29 -4.81
C GLN A 81 -8.22 -3.59 -6.01
N VAL A 82 -7.04 -4.04 -6.41
CA VAL A 82 -6.32 -3.52 -7.59
C VAL A 82 -7.14 -3.75 -8.86
N ASP A 83 -7.74 -4.93 -9.02
CA ASP A 83 -8.62 -5.25 -10.15
C ASP A 83 -9.85 -4.33 -10.25
N ARG A 84 -10.23 -3.67 -9.15
CA ARG A 84 -11.27 -2.64 -9.11
C ARG A 84 -10.73 -1.20 -9.23
N GLY A 85 -9.45 -1.05 -9.52
CA GLY A 85 -8.79 0.24 -9.69
C GLY A 85 -8.33 0.91 -8.39
N SER A 86 -8.32 0.19 -7.26
CA SER A 86 -7.77 0.68 -6.00
C SER A 86 -6.29 0.32 -5.89
N GLN A 87 -5.50 1.15 -5.22
CA GLN A 87 -4.09 0.89 -4.90
C GLN A 87 -3.23 0.45 -6.11
N PRO A 88 -3.22 1.20 -7.22
CA PRO A 88 -2.49 0.82 -8.44
C PRO A 88 -0.97 0.72 -8.25
N TRP A 89 -0.42 1.35 -7.21
CA TRP A 89 0.99 1.29 -6.84
C TRP A 89 1.46 -0.14 -6.52
N LEU A 90 0.56 -1.05 -6.13
CA LEU A 90 0.89 -2.46 -5.89
C LEU A 90 1.31 -3.22 -7.17
N LEU A 91 1.07 -2.65 -8.35
CA LEU A 91 1.50 -3.22 -9.63
C LEU A 91 2.93 -2.81 -10.02
N ASP A 92 3.53 -1.86 -9.32
CA ASP A 92 4.88 -1.38 -9.56
C ASP A 92 5.83 -1.82 -8.43
N PRO A 93 6.84 -2.65 -8.70
CA PRO A 93 7.77 -3.12 -7.67
C PRO A 93 8.56 -1.99 -6.99
N SER A 94 8.82 -0.89 -7.70
CA SER A 94 9.53 0.26 -7.13
C SER A 94 8.65 1.01 -6.13
N GLU A 95 7.39 1.21 -6.46
CA GLU A 95 6.43 1.87 -5.56
C GLU A 95 6.17 1.02 -4.30
N VAL A 96 6.09 -0.31 -4.46
CA VAL A 96 5.98 -1.23 -3.32
C VAL A 96 7.22 -1.16 -2.43
N ALA A 97 8.41 -1.11 -3.02
CA ALA A 97 9.67 -1.00 -2.28
C ALA A 97 9.77 0.32 -1.49
N ILE A 98 9.40 1.45 -2.10
CA ILE A 98 9.36 2.77 -1.44
C ILE A 98 8.35 2.76 -0.29
N ALA A 99 7.14 2.25 -0.53
CA ALA A 99 6.10 2.18 0.49
C ALA A 99 6.51 1.28 1.66
N TYR A 100 7.22 0.17 1.40
CA TYR A 100 7.80 -0.67 2.43
C TYR A 100 8.85 0.08 3.26
N ALA A 101 9.81 0.74 2.62
CA ALA A 101 10.85 1.51 3.29
C ALA A 101 10.27 2.61 4.19
N ALA A 102 9.22 3.29 3.74
CA ALA A 102 8.50 4.26 4.55
C ALA A 102 7.79 3.62 5.76
N ALA A 103 7.18 2.44 5.59
CA ALA A 103 6.43 1.78 6.64
C ALA A 103 7.30 1.07 7.68
N ALA A 104 8.41 0.43 7.24
CA ALA A 104 9.26 -0.39 8.10
C ALA A 104 10.46 0.37 8.68
N HIS A 105 10.96 1.40 7.99
CA HIS A 105 12.20 2.10 8.35
C HIS A 105 12.02 3.62 8.52
N ASP A 106 10.78 4.15 8.44
CA ASP A 106 10.51 5.59 8.49
C ASP A 106 11.28 6.40 7.44
N TRP A 107 11.41 5.87 6.22
CA TRP A 107 12.08 6.52 5.09
C TRP A 107 11.07 7.16 4.12
N PRO A 108 10.51 8.35 4.43
CA PRO A 108 9.44 8.94 3.64
C PRO A 108 9.87 9.38 2.23
N ASP A 109 11.16 9.72 2.07
CA ASP A 109 11.74 10.22 0.82
C ASP A 109 12.70 9.21 0.19
N ALA A 110 12.39 7.92 0.30
CA ALA A 110 13.20 6.85 -0.25
C ALA A 110 13.16 6.85 -1.79
N GLU A 111 14.31 6.55 -2.41
CA GLU A 111 14.44 6.36 -3.86
C GLU A 111 14.67 4.88 -4.18
N ALA A 112 13.95 4.37 -5.19
CA ALA A 112 14.05 2.98 -5.61
C ALA A 112 14.86 2.83 -6.90
N TYR A 113 15.69 1.79 -6.93
CA TYR A 113 16.52 1.41 -8.07
C TYR A 113 16.24 -0.07 -8.41
N PRO A 114 15.40 -0.37 -9.42
CA PRO A 114 15.06 -1.73 -9.80
C PRO A 114 16.31 -2.54 -10.18
N GLY A 115 16.39 -3.77 -9.68
CA GLY A 115 17.43 -4.71 -10.04
C GLY A 115 17.24 -5.28 -11.46
N PRO A 116 18.27 -5.94 -12.02
CA PRO A 116 18.29 -6.36 -13.42
C PRO A 116 17.31 -7.49 -13.73
N ASP A 117 16.88 -8.25 -12.76
CA ASP A 117 15.95 -9.39 -12.91
C ASP A 117 14.48 -9.00 -12.66
N GLY A 118 14.21 -7.75 -12.24
CA GLY A 118 12.87 -7.26 -11.93
C GLY A 118 12.24 -7.82 -10.66
N THR A 119 12.96 -8.68 -9.91
CA THR A 119 12.51 -9.28 -8.65
C THR A 119 13.24 -8.75 -7.43
N SER A 120 14.16 -7.82 -7.63
CA SER A 120 14.86 -7.09 -6.58
C SER A 120 14.80 -5.59 -6.81
N VAL A 121 14.80 -4.83 -5.72
CA VAL A 121 14.82 -3.37 -5.74
C VAL A 121 15.76 -2.90 -4.65
N ASP A 122 16.75 -2.09 -5.01
CA ASP A 122 17.55 -1.36 -4.05
C ASP A 122 16.83 -0.06 -3.69
N VAL A 123 16.69 0.21 -2.40
CA VAL A 123 16.09 1.45 -1.90
C VAL A 123 17.14 2.23 -1.12
N ARG A 124 17.16 3.55 -1.32
CA ARG A 124 18.06 4.46 -0.61
C ARG A 124 17.28 5.59 0.04
N ASN A 125 17.64 5.92 1.29
CA ASN A 125 17.13 7.11 1.95
C ASN A 125 17.98 8.36 1.64
N ALA A 126 17.55 9.51 2.13
CA ALA A 126 18.24 10.78 1.95
C ALA A 126 19.65 10.82 2.61
N ASP A 127 19.87 10.02 3.65
CA ASP A 127 21.15 9.91 4.36
C ASP A 127 22.14 8.97 3.66
N GLY A 128 21.70 8.28 2.60
CA GLY A 128 22.52 7.38 1.80
C GLY A 128 22.55 5.93 2.30
N GLU A 129 21.76 5.60 3.31
CA GLU A 129 21.54 4.22 3.73
C GLU A 129 20.79 3.43 2.65
N ARG A 130 21.01 2.14 2.58
CA ARG A 130 20.48 1.28 1.52
C ARG A 130 19.87 0.01 2.07
N LEU A 131 18.79 -0.42 1.40
CA LEU A 131 18.17 -1.72 1.58
C LEU A 131 18.05 -2.40 0.22
N THR A 132 18.38 -3.67 0.15
CA THR A 132 18.06 -4.52 -1.01
C THR A 132 16.83 -5.35 -0.66
N LEU A 133 15.73 -5.12 -1.38
CA LEU A 133 14.48 -5.82 -1.19
C LEU A 133 14.29 -6.89 -2.25
N SER A 134 13.86 -8.08 -1.84
CA SER A 134 13.40 -9.13 -2.75
C SER A 134 11.88 -9.09 -2.84
N LEU A 135 11.36 -9.12 -4.06
CA LEU A 135 9.92 -9.02 -4.31
C LEU A 135 9.42 -10.26 -5.06
N ALA A 136 8.14 -10.57 -4.86
CA ALA A 136 7.46 -11.64 -5.59
C ALA A 136 6.02 -11.24 -5.90
N GLN A 137 5.43 -11.94 -6.87
CA GLN A 137 4.01 -11.86 -7.19
C GLN A 137 3.32 -13.14 -6.70
N PRO A 138 2.62 -13.12 -5.55
CA PRO A 138 2.16 -14.35 -4.88
C PRO A 138 0.99 -15.05 -5.57
N GLY A 139 0.28 -14.35 -6.44
CA GLY A 139 -0.90 -14.87 -7.14
C GLY A 139 -0.75 -14.81 -8.65
N ARG A 140 -1.22 -13.72 -9.24
CA ARG A 140 -1.09 -13.44 -10.66
C ARG A 140 0.30 -12.87 -10.95
N THR A 141 0.93 -13.31 -12.02
CA THR A 141 2.23 -12.81 -12.48
C THR A 141 2.07 -11.88 -13.69
N GLY A 142 3.08 -11.04 -13.92
CA GLY A 142 3.09 -10.06 -15.01
C GLY A 142 2.51 -8.70 -14.61
N ASN A 143 2.12 -7.90 -15.60
CA ASN A 143 1.76 -6.48 -15.39
C ASN A 143 0.50 -6.26 -14.54
N ASP A 144 -0.35 -7.26 -14.43
CA ASP A 144 -1.61 -7.19 -13.67
C ASP A 144 -1.51 -7.85 -12.29
N GLY A 145 -0.35 -8.38 -11.92
CA GLY A 145 -0.09 -9.01 -10.63
C GLY A 145 0.47 -8.05 -9.61
N ILE A 146 -0.03 -8.10 -8.38
CA ILE A 146 0.52 -7.29 -7.28
C ILE A 146 1.90 -7.80 -6.85
N TRP A 147 2.74 -6.88 -6.40
CA TRP A 147 4.03 -7.20 -5.81
C TRP A 147 3.95 -7.19 -4.29
N VAL A 148 4.75 -8.03 -3.67
CA VAL A 148 4.97 -8.05 -2.21
C VAL A 148 6.47 -8.18 -1.92
N VAL A 149 6.94 -7.52 -0.87
CA VAL A 149 8.30 -7.69 -0.35
C VAL A 149 8.35 -9.00 0.43
N THR A 150 9.29 -9.87 0.10
CA THR A 150 9.44 -11.19 0.72
C THR A 150 10.69 -11.31 1.57
N ALA A 151 11.69 -10.47 1.34
CA ALA A 151 12.91 -10.40 2.14
C ALA A 151 13.56 -9.02 2.02
N GLU A 152 14.29 -8.64 3.05
CA GLU A 152 15.16 -7.46 3.04
C GLU A 152 16.59 -7.82 3.42
N ARG A 153 17.51 -6.98 2.98
CA ARG A 153 18.93 -7.02 3.35
C ARG A 153 19.46 -5.59 3.40
N ALA A 154 20.02 -5.23 4.54
CA ALA A 154 20.78 -3.99 4.76
C ALA A 154 22.24 -4.14 4.32
#